data_42a34af2e2dad73f5752344f4e66287c
#
_entry.id   42a34af2e2dad73f5752344f4e66287c
#
_cell.length_a   1.000
_cell.length_b   1.000
_cell.length_c   1.000
_cell.angle_alpha   90.00
_cell.angle_beta   90.00
_cell.angle_gamma   90.00
#
_symmetry.space_group_name_H-M   'P 1'
#
loop_
_entity.id
_entity.type
_entity.pdbx_description
1 polymer ?
#
loop_
_entity_poly.entity_id
_entity_poly.type
_entity_poly.pdbx_seq_one_letter_code
_entity_poly.pdbx_strand_id
1 'polypeptide(L)'
;MVIIFSLFIILATLTTNVACNLAAASVVFSSLFGKVLTYKKAVVVATILSICFLPWKLVENPESYVYTLNGTLAVFLGPITGICLAALWSQYRNRLRLPDLYYQDGGAYYYQGGWNVLALVTMAVLFIFIFVCQFIPVLRWIYDSSYLLGCVFAFVIYSALCKRQDR
;
A
#
# COMPACT_ATOMS: atom_id res chain seq x y z
N MET A 1 23.70 33.95 -4.77
CA MET A 1 23.28 32.76 -5.55
C MET A 1 22.87 31.59 -4.64
N VAL A 2 23.74 31.09 -3.74
CA VAL A 2 23.45 29.92 -2.87
C VAL A 2 22.15 30.07 -2.05
N ILE A 3 21.94 31.20 -1.40
CA ILE A 3 20.75 31.48 -0.57
C ILE A 3 19.45 31.37 -1.40
N ILE A 4 19.43 31.92 -2.60
CA ILE A 4 18.26 31.90 -3.48
C ILE A 4 17.96 30.45 -3.89
N PHE A 5 18.97 29.68 -4.32
CA PHE A 5 18.79 28.27 -4.65
C PHE A 5 18.32 27.45 -3.46
N SER A 6 18.85 27.68 -2.24
CA SER A 6 18.40 27.00 -1.02
C SER A 6 16.94 27.28 -0.72
N LEU A 7 16.49 28.53 -0.87
CA LEU A 7 15.08 28.88 -0.70
C LEU A 7 14.17 28.16 -1.70
N PHE A 8 14.58 28.10 -2.98
CA PHE A 8 13.81 27.35 -3.99
C PHE A 8 13.72 25.86 -3.67
N ILE A 9 14.82 25.24 -3.22
CA ILE A 9 14.85 23.83 -2.83
C ILE A 9 13.91 23.59 -1.63
N ILE A 10 13.96 24.43 -0.61
CA ILE A 10 13.09 24.34 0.55
C ILE A 10 11.60 24.46 0.14
N LEU A 11 11.26 25.45 -0.66
CA LEU A 11 9.88 25.64 -1.15
C LEU A 11 9.43 24.47 -2.00
N ALA A 12 10.26 24.00 -2.93
CA ALA A 12 9.95 22.85 -3.77
C ALA A 12 9.73 21.58 -2.93
N THR A 13 10.59 21.33 -1.95
CA THR A 13 10.47 20.16 -1.05
C THR A 13 9.20 20.25 -0.21
N LEU A 14 8.89 21.40 0.37
CA LEU A 14 7.66 21.61 1.16
C LEU A 14 6.42 21.43 0.31
N THR A 15 6.34 22.05 -0.85
CA THR A 15 5.15 21.95 -1.73
C THR A 15 4.92 20.51 -2.21
N THR A 16 5.99 19.82 -2.63
CA THR A 16 5.90 18.43 -3.06
C THR A 16 5.46 17.51 -1.92
N ASN A 17 6.04 17.71 -0.73
CA ASN A 17 5.68 16.88 0.44
C ASN A 17 4.23 17.09 0.88
N VAL A 18 3.75 18.33 0.89
CA VAL A 18 2.34 18.62 1.21
C VAL A 18 1.41 18.02 0.17
N ALA A 19 1.70 18.20 -1.11
CA ALA A 19 0.84 17.73 -2.20
C ALA A 19 0.82 16.20 -2.32
N CYS A 20 1.97 15.53 -2.28
CA CYS A 20 2.05 14.09 -2.52
C CYS A 20 1.82 13.24 -1.27
N ASN A 21 2.32 13.65 -0.12
CA ASN A 21 2.29 12.82 1.08
C ASN A 21 1.13 13.21 2.01
N LEU A 22 1.04 14.48 2.41
CA LEU A 22 0.05 14.91 3.38
C LEU A 22 -1.38 14.89 2.81
N ALA A 23 -1.57 15.36 1.58
CA ALA A 23 -2.89 15.34 0.94
C ALA A 23 -3.36 13.91 0.70
N ALA A 24 -2.50 13.02 0.18
CA ALA A 24 -2.83 11.62 -0.05
C ALA A 24 -3.21 10.90 1.26
N ALA A 25 -2.40 11.03 2.32
CA ALA A 25 -2.72 10.47 3.64
C ALA A 25 -4.05 11.00 4.19
N SER A 26 -4.31 12.30 4.03
CA SER A 26 -5.54 12.94 4.51
C SER A 26 -6.78 12.44 3.79
N VAL A 27 -6.70 12.19 2.48
CA VAL A 27 -7.78 11.58 1.70
C VAL A 27 -8.04 10.15 2.19
N VAL A 28 -7.01 9.34 2.41
CA VAL A 28 -7.16 7.98 2.93
C VAL A 28 -7.81 8.00 4.32
N PHE A 29 -7.33 8.80 5.26
CA PHE A 29 -7.92 8.90 6.60
C PHE A 29 -9.37 9.40 6.57
N SER A 30 -9.69 10.40 5.74
CA SER A 30 -11.06 10.90 5.62
C SER A 30 -11.99 9.88 4.95
N SER A 31 -11.48 9.02 4.08
CA SER A 31 -12.25 7.94 3.45
C SER A 31 -12.51 6.78 4.40
N LEU A 32 -11.51 6.39 5.20
CA LEU A 32 -11.63 5.30 6.17
C LEU A 32 -12.52 5.68 7.36
N PHE A 33 -12.41 6.90 7.84
CA PHE A 33 -13.09 7.40 9.04
C PHE A 33 -14.08 8.53 8.73
N GLY A 34 -14.70 8.52 7.56
CA GLY A 34 -15.53 9.62 7.02
C GLY A 34 -16.70 10.06 7.92
N LYS A 35 -17.17 9.17 8.81
CA LYS A 35 -18.22 9.52 9.81
C LYS A 35 -17.71 10.46 10.91
N VAL A 36 -16.39 10.46 11.21
CA VAL A 36 -15.79 11.20 12.34
C VAL A 36 -14.75 12.21 11.85
N LEU A 37 -13.99 11.87 10.81
CA LEU A 37 -12.88 12.67 10.30
C LEU A 37 -13.25 13.38 8.99
N THR A 38 -13.53 14.68 9.11
CA THR A 38 -13.57 15.57 7.95
C THR A 38 -12.13 15.72 7.39
N TYR A 39 -11.98 16.03 6.10
CA TYR A 39 -10.67 16.23 5.46
C TYR A 39 -9.72 17.15 6.27
N LYS A 40 -10.22 18.28 6.79
CA LYS A 40 -9.43 19.20 7.63
C LYS A 40 -8.89 18.53 8.91
N LYS A 41 -9.72 17.73 9.57
CA LYS A 41 -9.31 16.98 10.76
C LYS A 41 -8.33 15.85 10.41
N ALA A 42 -8.52 15.21 9.26
CA ALA A 42 -7.62 14.18 8.75
C ALA A 42 -6.21 14.72 8.47
N VAL A 43 -6.10 15.95 7.93
CA VAL A 43 -4.80 16.64 7.76
C VAL A 43 -4.08 16.80 9.09
N VAL A 44 -4.79 17.28 10.13
CA VAL A 44 -4.20 17.46 11.47
C VAL A 44 -3.74 16.12 12.06
N VAL A 45 -4.59 15.09 11.96
CA VAL A 45 -4.25 13.74 12.46
C VAL A 45 -3.04 13.17 11.72
N ALA A 46 -2.99 13.27 10.38
CA ALA A 46 -1.86 12.82 9.58
C ALA A 46 -0.57 13.56 9.96
N THR A 47 -0.64 14.87 10.19
CA THR A 47 0.51 15.67 10.62
C THR A 47 1.02 15.24 12.00
N ILE A 48 0.11 15.06 12.98
CA ILE A 48 0.48 14.61 14.32
C ILE A 48 1.13 13.24 14.26
N LEU A 49 0.54 12.29 13.53
CA LEU A 49 1.11 10.96 13.35
C LEU A 49 2.50 11.03 12.71
N SER A 50 2.69 11.86 11.68
CA SER A 50 4.00 12.03 11.03
C SER A 50 5.06 12.55 12.01
N ILE A 51 4.71 13.43 12.95
CA ILE A 51 5.61 13.92 13.99
C ILE A 51 5.91 12.81 15.01
N CYS A 52 4.90 12.00 15.38
CA CYS A 52 5.07 10.89 16.33
C CYS A 52 6.01 9.79 15.79
N PHE A 53 6.16 9.65 14.48
CA PHE A 53 7.16 8.73 13.88
C PHE A 53 8.62 9.20 14.07
N LEU A 54 8.86 10.32 14.77
CA LEU A 54 10.18 10.81 15.13
C LEU A 54 11.13 10.95 13.92
N PRO A 55 10.78 11.71 12.89
CA PRO A 55 11.57 11.79 11.66
C PRO A 55 13.01 12.24 11.87
N TRP A 56 13.31 12.99 12.95
CA TRP A 56 14.67 13.40 13.30
C TRP A 56 15.58 12.24 13.69
N LYS A 57 15.02 11.16 14.31
CA LYS A 57 15.80 9.93 14.59
C LYS A 57 16.17 9.17 13.31
N LEU A 58 15.39 9.37 12.26
CA LEU A 58 15.61 8.76 10.96
C LEU A 58 16.79 9.39 10.21
N VAL A 59 17.08 10.66 10.51
CA VAL A 59 18.21 11.38 9.93
C VAL A 59 19.54 10.94 10.56
N GLU A 60 19.52 10.39 11.77
CA GLU A 60 20.72 9.90 12.46
C GLU A 60 21.33 8.66 11.76
N ASN A 61 20.49 7.79 11.17
CA ASN A 61 20.90 6.60 10.44
C ASN A 61 20.08 6.42 9.15
N PRO A 62 20.28 7.28 8.14
CA PRO A 62 19.42 7.33 6.95
C PRO A 62 19.47 6.06 6.12
N GLU A 63 20.63 5.41 6.01
CA GLU A 63 20.77 4.18 5.22
C GLU A 63 19.96 3.02 5.79
N SER A 64 20.12 2.72 7.08
CA SER A 64 19.39 1.63 7.73
C SER A 64 17.88 1.86 7.69
N TYR A 65 17.44 3.10 7.87
CA TYR A 65 16.03 3.46 7.82
C TYR A 65 15.43 3.31 6.43
N VAL A 66 16.08 3.88 5.41
CA VAL A 66 15.61 3.82 4.03
C VAL A 66 15.48 2.37 3.56
N TYR A 67 16.50 1.54 3.82
CA TYR A 67 16.46 0.13 3.43
C TYR A 67 15.39 -0.66 4.19
N THR A 68 15.27 -0.48 5.50
CA THR A 68 14.29 -1.21 6.32
C THR A 68 12.86 -0.79 6.00
N LEU A 69 12.60 0.50 5.90
CA LEU A 69 11.26 1.01 5.62
C LEU A 69 10.82 0.63 4.20
N ASN A 70 11.66 0.92 3.20
CA ASN A 70 11.31 0.61 1.81
C ASN A 70 11.18 -0.89 1.58
N GLY A 71 12.06 -1.70 2.19
CA GLY A 71 11.95 -3.15 2.16
C GLY A 71 10.63 -3.64 2.75
N THR A 72 10.26 -3.17 3.94
CA THR A 72 8.99 -3.54 4.59
C THR A 72 7.78 -3.09 3.78
N LEU A 73 7.80 -1.87 3.23
CA LEU A 73 6.72 -1.38 2.35
C LEU A 73 6.63 -2.21 1.07
N ALA A 74 7.74 -2.62 0.48
CA ALA A 74 7.78 -3.45 -0.71
C ALA A 74 7.15 -4.83 -0.48
N VAL A 75 7.37 -5.43 0.70
CA VAL A 75 6.75 -6.71 1.11
C VAL A 75 5.21 -6.61 1.16
N PHE A 76 4.66 -5.45 1.51
CA PHE A 76 3.22 -5.20 1.49
C PHE A 76 2.70 -4.87 0.09
N LEU A 77 3.33 -3.92 -0.58
CA LEU A 77 2.84 -3.37 -1.85
C LEU A 77 2.93 -4.38 -3.00
N GLY A 78 3.93 -5.27 -3.00
CA GLY A 78 4.07 -6.29 -4.00
C GLY A 78 2.83 -7.20 -4.09
N PRO A 79 2.46 -7.92 -3.02
CA PRO A 79 1.27 -8.76 -3.01
C PRO A 79 -0.03 -8.01 -3.31
N ILE A 80 -0.21 -6.78 -2.80
CA ILE A 80 -1.39 -5.97 -3.09
C ILE A 80 -1.50 -5.72 -4.59
N THR A 81 -0.41 -5.27 -5.22
CA THR A 81 -0.36 -5.02 -6.67
C THR A 81 -0.67 -6.29 -7.46
N GLY A 82 -0.09 -7.43 -7.06
CA GLY A 82 -0.32 -8.73 -7.70
C GLY A 82 -1.77 -9.19 -7.61
N ILE A 83 -2.41 -9.04 -6.45
CA ILE A 83 -3.83 -9.37 -6.25
C ILE A 83 -4.72 -8.46 -7.11
N CYS A 84 -4.45 -7.15 -7.14
CA CYS A 84 -5.21 -6.21 -7.95
C CYS A 84 -5.12 -6.55 -9.44
N LEU A 85 -3.92 -6.85 -9.95
CA LEU A 85 -3.73 -7.27 -11.34
C LEU A 85 -4.42 -8.60 -11.63
N ALA A 86 -4.33 -9.57 -10.73
CA ALA A 86 -4.98 -10.86 -10.89
C ALA A 86 -6.51 -10.74 -10.87
N ALA A 87 -7.06 -9.90 -10.00
CA ALA A 87 -8.50 -9.63 -9.97
C ALA A 87 -8.98 -9.01 -11.30
N LEU A 88 -8.27 -8.00 -11.81
CA LEU A 88 -8.60 -7.37 -13.09
C LEU A 88 -8.52 -8.36 -14.25
N TRP A 89 -7.48 -9.17 -14.30
CA TRP A 89 -7.24 -10.08 -15.42
C TRP A 89 -8.07 -11.36 -15.38
N SER A 90 -8.13 -12.00 -14.22
CA SER A 90 -8.74 -13.32 -14.05
C SER A 90 -10.22 -13.24 -13.68
N GLN A 91 -10.57 -12.43 -12.69
CA GLN A 91 -11.92 -12.38 -12.12
C GLN A 91 -12.84 -11.49 -12.94
N TYR A 92 -12.38 -10.33 -13.37
CA TYR A 92 -13.22 -9.37 -14.09
C TYR A 92 -13.03 -9.40 -15.60
N ARG A 93 -12.05 -10.14 -16.14
CA ARG A 93 -11.73 -10.21 -17.56
C ARG A 93 -11.74 -8.84 -18.27
N ASN A 94 -11.16 -7.83 -17.62
CA ASN A 94 -11.18 -6.42 -18.02
C ASN A 94 -12.59 -5.81 -18.19
N ARG A 95 -13.63 -6.40 -17.62
CA ARG A 95 -15.02 -5.88 -17.67
C ARG A 95 -15.49 -5.46 -16.29
N LEU A 96 -14.86 -4.42 -15.73
CA LEU A 96 -15.32 -3.80 -14.49
C LEU A 96 -16.66 -3.09 -14.73
N ARG A 97 -17.68 -3.48 -13.95
CA ARG A 97 -18.96 -2.78 -13.90
C ARG A 97 -18.84 -1.64 -12.89
N LEU A 98 -18.47 -0.45 -13.39
CA LEU A 98 -18.28 0.73 -12.53
C LEU A 98 -19.46 1.04 -11.61
N PRO A 99 -20.75 0.93 -12.03
CA PRO A 99 -21.88 1.17 -11.15
C PRO A 99 -21.89 0.26 -9.92
N ASP A 100 -21.53 -1.02 -10.08
CA ASP A 100 -21.57 -2.02 -9.01
C ASP A 100 -20.56 -1.77 -7.88
N LEU A 101 -19.52 -0.93 -8.14
CA LEU A 101 -18.54 -0.51 -7.12
C LEU A 101 -19.15 0.44 -6.08
N TYR A 102 -20.23 1.12 -6.41
CA TYR A 102 -20.90 2.11 -5.54
C TYR A 102 -22.10 1.55 -4.78
N TYR A 103 -22.54 0.33 -5.08
CA TYR A 103 -23.61 -0.33 -4.34
C TYR A 103 -23.07 -0.88 -3.02
N GLN A 104 -23.64 -0.42 -1.90
CA GLN A 104 -23.24 -0.83 -0.55
C GLN A 104 -23.82 -2.19 -0.13
N ASP A 105 -24.97 -2.58 -0.71
CA ASP A 105 -25.65 -3.82 -0.37
C ASP A 105 -25.98 -4.62 -1.63
N GLY A 106 -25.41 -5.83 -1.75
CA GLY A 106 -25.76 -6.80 -2.79
C GLY A 106 -25.14 -6.56 -4.17
N GLY A 107 -24.16 -5.66 -4.31
CA GLY A 107 -23.40 -5.48 -5.55
C GLY A 107 -22.46 -6.67 -5.82
N ALA A 108 -22.09 -6.89 -7.09
CA ALA A 108 -21.19 -7.98 -7.51
C ALA A 108 -19.82 -7.97 -6.79
N TYR A 109 -19.45 -6.84 -6.19
CA TYR A 109 -18.18 -6.64 -5.48
C TYR A 109 -18.31 -6.58 -3.96
N TYR A 110 -19.50 -6.87 -3.43
CA TYR A 110 -19.73 -6.81 -1.97
C TYR A 110 -19.08 -7.97 -1.22
N TYR A 111 -18.68 -9.04 -1.90
CA TYR A 111 -18.06 -10.24 -1.33
C TYR A 111 -18.76 -10.77 -0.06
N GLN A 112 -18.00 -11.19 0.94
CA GLN A 112 -18.52 -11.66 2.23
C GLN A 112 -18.57 -10.49 3.23
N GLY A 113 -19.71 -9.78 3.31
CA GLY A 113 -19.86 -8.66 4.22
C GLY A 113 -18.93 -7.48 3.97
N GLY A 114 -18.59 -7.22 2.71
CA GLY A 114 -17.68 -6.14 2.30
C GLY A 114 -16.19 -6.51 2.31
N TRP A 115 -15.83 -7.75 2.67
CA TRP A 115 -14.44 -8.20 2.75
C TRP A 115 -14.13 -9.28 1.72
N ASN A 116 -13.09 -9.07 0.91
CA ASN A 116 -12.53 -10.14 0.08
C ASN A 116 -11.57 -11.00 0.91
N VAL A 117 -12.12 -11.99 1.61
CA VAL A 117 -11.35 -12.87 2.51
C VAL A 117 -10.22 -13.58 1.77
N LEU A 118 -10.45 -14.02 0.52
CA LEU A 118 -9.43 -14.68 -0.29
C LEU A 118 -8.23 -13.77 -0.56
N ALA A 119 -8.49 -12.51 -0.91
CA ALA A 119 -7.44 -11.51 -1.13
C ALA A 119 -6.65 -11.24 0.16
N LEU A 120 -7.35 -11.07 1.30
CA LEU A 120 -6.73 -10.82 2.59
C LEU A 120 -5.85 -11.98 3.05
N VAL A 121 -6.33 -13.22 2.93
CA VAL A 121 -5.56 -14.41 3.30
C VAL A 121 -4.34 -14.56 2.39
N THR A 122 -4.49 -14.39 1.08
CA THR A 122 -3.37 -14.46 0.13
C THR A 122 -2.32 -13.40 0.45
N MET A 123 -2.76 -12.17 0.74
CA MET A 123 -1.87 -11.08 1.14
C MET A 123 -1.11 -11.40 2.43
N ALA A 124 -1.84 -11.86 3.47
CA ALA A 124 -1.24 -12.17 4.77
C ALA A 124 -0.22 -13.32 4.69
N VAL A 125 -0.53 -14.38 3.97
CA VAL A 125 0.37 -15.52 3.78
C VAL A 125 1.64 -15.09 3.06
N LEU A 126 1.52 -14.34 1.97
CA LEU A 126 2.69 -13.86 1.20
C LEU A 126 3.50 -12.84 2.00
N PHE A 127 2.84 -11.95 2.73
CA PHE A 127 3.53 -11.02 3.62
C PHE A 127 4.39 -11.75 4.64
N ILE A 128 3.81 -12.71 5.37
CA ILE A 128 4.54 -13.48 6.38
C ILE A 128 5.68 -14.28 5.73
N PHE A 129 5.42 -14.93 4.60
CA PHE A 129 6.43 -15.70 3.88
C PHE A 129 7.64 -14.86 3.48
N ILE A 130 7.40 -13.73 2.79
CA ILE A 130 8.48 -12.86 2.30
C ILE A 130 9.18 -12.17 3.48
N PHE A 131 8.43 -11.77 4.51
CA PHE A 131 9.01 -11.15 5.70
C PHE A 131 9.93 -12.10 6.47
N VAL A 132 9.60 -13.39 6.56
CA VAL A 132 10.46 -14.40 7.19
C VAL A 132 11.73 -14.62 6.37
N CYS A 133 11.68 -14.50 5.05
CA CYS A 133 12.86 -14.67 4.18
C CYS A 133 14.00 -13.69 4.51
N GLN A 134 13.72 -12.53 5.12
CA GLN A 134 14.78 -11.59 5.51
C GLN A 134 15.73 -12.17 6.58
N PHE A 135 15.24 -13.10 7.43
CA PHE A 135 16.03 -13.70 8.52
C PHE A 135 16.86 -14.89 8.07
N ILE A 136 16.62 -15.41 6.85
CA ILE A 136 17.31 -16.59 6.30
C ILE A 136 18.31 -16.11 5.24
N PRO A 137 19.64 -16.22 5.46
CA PRO A 137 20.64 -15.69 4.54
C PRO A 137 20.50 -16.17 3.09
N VAL A 138 20.15 -17.45 2.90
CA VAL A 138 19.97 -18.06 1.57
C VAL A 138 18.75 -17.48 0.83
N LEU A 139 17.72 -17.05 1.55
CA LEU A 139 16.46 -16.54 0.98
C LEU A 139 16.37 -15.01 0.99
N ARG A 140 17.40 -14.32 1.46
CA ARG A 140 17.42 -12.85 1.57
C ARG A 140 17.21 -12.16 0.21
N TRP A 141 17.66 -12.75 -0.88
CA TRP A 141 17.41 -12.23 -2.23
C TRP A 141 15.91 -12.11 -2.58
N ILE A 142 15.06 -12.98 -1.97
CA ILE A 142 13.59 -12.90 -2.12
C ILE A 142 13.07 -11.64 -1.43
N TYR A 143 13.59 -11.33 -0.23
CA TYR A 143 13.25 -10.11 0.49
C TYR A 143 13.74 -8.87 -0.25
N ASP A 144 14.96 -8.88 -0.79
CA ASP A 144 15.52 -7.75 -1.53
C ASP A 144 14.73 -7.46 -2.83
N SER A 145 14.13 -8.48 -3.42
CA SER A 145 13.25 -8.39 -4.60
C SER A 145 11.76 -8.51 -4.24
N SER A 146 11.38 -8.23 -3.00
CA SER A 146 10.05 -8.48 -2.42
C SER A 146 8.90 -7.90 -3.22
N TYR A 147 9.04 -6.71 -3.80
CA TYR A 147 7.99 -6.10 -4.59
C TYR A 147 7.67 -6.91 -5.86
N LEU A 148 8.68 -7.24 -6.66
CA LEU A 148 8.49 -7.96 -7.92
C LEU A 148 8.03 -9.40 -7.66
N LEU A 149 8.73 -10.12 -6.79
CA LEU A 149 8.40 -11.50 -6.47
C LEU A 149 7.05 -11.61 -5.75
N GLY A 150 6.78 -10.71 -4.82
CA GLY A 150 5.48 -10.62 -4.15
C GLY A 150 4.34 -10.36 -5.12
N CYS A 151 4.53 -9.48 -6.10
CA CYS A 151 3.55 -9.23 -7.15
C CYS A 151 3.29 -10.47 -8.01
N VAL A 152 4.34 -11.13 -8.50
CA VAL A 152 4.22 -12.33 -9.35
C VAL A 152 3.58 -13.49 -8.58
N PHE A 153 4.03 -13.78 -7.36
CA PHE A 153 3.47 -14.86 -6.54
C PHE A 153 2.01 -14.60 -6.21
N ALA A 154 1.67 -13.37 -5.83
CA ALA A 154 0.28 -12.99 -5.55
C ALA A 154 -0.60 -13.12 -6.80
N PHE A 155 -0.11 -12.65 -7.95
CA PHE A 155 -0.84 -12.79 -9.22
C PHE A 155 -1.15 -14.26 -9.55
N VAL A 156 -0.14 -15.13 -9.48
CA VAL A 156 -0.30 -16.55 -9.81
C VAL A 156 -1.22 -17.26 -8.81
N ILE A 157 -0.96 -17.09 -7.51
CA ILE A 157 -1.73 -17.75 -6.46
C ILE A 157 -3.19 -17.29 -6.48
N TYR A 158 -3.42 -15.98 -6.49
CA TYR A 158 -4.77 -15.44 -6.49
C TYR A 158 -5.56 -15.82 -7.75
N SER A 159 -4.93 -15.77 -8.94
CA SER A 159 -5.55 -16.21 -10.20
C SER A 159 -5.92 -17.70 -10.18
N ALA A 160 -5.07 -18.54 -9.60
CA ALA A 160 -5.33 -19.98 -9.48
C ALA A 160 -6.50 -20.28 -8.51
N LEU A 161 -6.57 -19.56 -7.41
CA LEU A 161 -7.63 -19.71 -6.39
C LEU A 161 -8.98 -19.19 -6.89
N CYS A 162 -9.00 -18.04 -7.60
CA CYS A 162 -10.25 -17.53 -8.20
C CYS A 162 -10.85 -18.49 -9.22
N LYS A 163 -10.04 -19.08 -10.11
CA LYS A 163 -10.52 -20.08 -11.08
C LYS A 163 -11.14 -21.32 -10.43
N ARG A 164 -10.75 -21.62 -9.19
CA ARG A 164 -11.29 -22.76 -8.43
C ARG A 164 -12.64 -22.45 -7.78
N GLN A 165 -12.92 -21.19 -7.47
CA GLN A 165 -14.21 -20.75 -6.91
C GLN A 165 -15.31 -20.64 -7.98
N ASP A 166 -14.94 -20.39 -9.24
CA ASP A 166 -15.88 -20.29 -10.38
C ASP A 166 -16.27 -21.67 -10.97
N ARG A 167 -15.77 -22.78 -10.41
CA ARG A 167 -16.16 -24.16 -10.75
C ARG A 167 -17.06 -24.75 -9.69
#